data_b33bd94cda59f939babfad87b905d8bf
#
_entry.id   b33bd94cda59f939babfad87b905d8bf
#
_cell.length_a   1.000
_cell.length_b   1.000
_cell.length_c   1.000
_cell.angle_alpha   90.00
_cell.angle_beta   90.00
_cell.angle_gamma   90.00
#
_symmetry.space_group_name_H-M   'P 1'
#
loop_
_entity.id
_entity.type
_entity.pdbx_description
1 polymer ?
#
loop_
_entity_poly.entity_id
_entity_poly.type
_entity_poly.pdbx_seq_one_letter_code
_entity_poly.pdbx_strand_id
1 'polypeptide(L)'
;MQEINYKDMKFNPFNLIGGEWMLVTAGDESSCNTMTASWGHLGCLWGHNDPTAVIYLRPSRYTKEFVDEEGYFSLCVMDKSFKKQMAYLGSVSGRDEDKIGKAGLTPVYADNTVYFEEAKLVLIYRFNMFCEMIDQIIECYD
;
A
#
# COMPACT_ATOMS: atom_id res chain seq x y z
N MET A 1 14.01 5.07 -10.02
CA MET A 1 13.98 3.78 -9.26
C MET A 1 14.44 2.67 -10.19
N GLN A 2 15.14 1.64 -9.70
CA GLN A 2 15.58 0.50 -10.52
C GLN A 2 14.56 -0.64 -10.34
N GLU A 3 14.11 -1.23 -11.46
CA GLU A 3 13.29 -2.44 -11.43
C GLU A 3 14.09 -3.62 -10.91
N ILE A 4 13.50 -4.41 -10.03
CA ILE A 4 14.10 -5.62 -9.46
C ILE A 4 13.15 -6.80 -9.61
N ASN A 5 13.70 -7.98 -9.87
CA ASN A 5 12.90 -9.20 -9.90
C ASN A 5 12.48 -9.56 -8.46
N TYR A 6 11.18 -9.78 -8.23
CA TYR A 6 10.65 -10.13 -6.90
C TYR A 6 11.31 -11.39 -6.30
N LYS A 7 11.80 -12.32 -7.14
CA LYS A 7 12.50 -13.54 -6.69
C LYS A 7 13.88 -13.26 -6.06
N ASP A 8 14.45 -12.10 -6.36
CA ASP A 8 15.74 -11.68 -5.82
C ASP A 8 15.61 -10.83 -4.55
N MET A 9 14.37 -10.48 -4.17
CA MET A 9 14.10 -9.68 -2.98
C MET A 9 14.41 -10.45 -1.70
N LYS A 10 15.11 -9.79 -0.78
CA LYS A 10 15.49 -10.35 0.53
C LYS A 10 15.00 -9.45 1.65
N PHE A 11 13.94 -9.85 2.32
CA PHE A 11 13.41 -9.15 3.50
C PHE A 11 12.65 -10.12 4.41
N ASN A 12 12.46 -9.70 5.66
CA ASN A 12 11.58 -10.40 6.58
C ASN A 12 10.18 -9.79 6.48
N PRO A 13 9.16 -10.49 5.94
CA PRO A 13 7.83 -9.94 5.72
C PRO A 13 7.14 -9.51 7.02
N PHE A 14 7.38 -10.19 8.13
CA PHE A 14 6.81 -9.81 9.42
C PHE A 14 7.35 -8.47 9.90
N ASN A 15 8.66 -8.23 9.73
CA ASN A 15 9.26 -6.96 10.07
C ASN A 15 8.86 -5.86 9.08
N LEU A 16 8.81 -6.16 7.78
CA LEU A 16 8.43 -5.21 6.74
C LEU A 16 7.03 -4.66 6.98
N ILE A 17 6.06 -5.56 7.24
CA ILE A 17 4.65 -5.19 7.40
C ILE A 17 4.40 -4.67 8.81
N GLY A 18 4.68 -5.45 9.85
CA GLY A 18 4.32 -5.13 11.23
C GLY A 18 5.24 -4.12 11.90
N GLY A 19 6.54 -4.16 11.58
CA GLY A 19 7.58 -3.31 12.19
C GLY A 19 7.85 -2.01 11.44
N GLU A 20 8.18 -2.12 10.15
CA GLU A 20 8.55 -0.95 9.33
C GLU A 20 7.31 -0.20 8.83
N TRP A 21 6.20 -0.89 8.59
CA TRP A 21 4.96 -0.41 8.00
C TRP A 21 5.10 -0.13 6.50
N MET A 22 3.98 0.07 5.84
CA MET A 22 3.90 0.39 4.42
C MET A 22 2.93 1.55 4.21
N LEU A 23 3.13 2.30 3.13
CA LEU A 23 2.11 3.20 2.63
C LEU A 23 1.34 2.47 1.52
N VAL A 24 0.02 2.36 1.68
CA VAL A 24 -0.89 1.96 0.60
C VAL A 24 -1.29 3.24 -0.12
N THR A 25 -0.98 3.30 -1.40
CA THR A 25 -1.19 4.51 -2.20
C THR A 25 -1.93 4.15 -3.48
N ALA A 26 -2.93 4.94 -3.85
CA ALA A 26 -3.71 4.78 -5.09
C ALA A 26 -4.17 6.14 -5.62
N GLY A 27 -4.56 6.17 -6.87
CA GLY A 27 -4.95 7.37 -7.60
C GLY A 27 -4.09 7.61 -8.82
N ASP A 28 -4.30 8.77 -9.44
CA ASP A 28 -3.64 9.23 -10.65
C ASP A 28 -3.07 10.66 -10.50
N GLU A 29 -2.68 11.27 -11.64
CA GLU A 29 -2.15 12.64 -11.67
C GLU A 29 -3.18 13.69 -11.24
N SER A 30 -4.48 13.42 -11.40
CA SER A 30 -5.56 14.35 -11.04
C SER A 30 -5.85 14.33 -9.54
N SER A 31 -5.76 13.16 -8.93
CA SER A 31 -6.02 12.97 -7.49
C SER A 31 -5.44 11.65 -7.00
N CYS A 32 -4.78 11.68 -5.88
CA CYS A 32 -4.26 10.48 -5.24
C CYS A 32 -4.38 10.56 -3.71
N ASN A 33 -4.35 9.41 -3.06
CA ASN A 33 -4.30 9.35 -1.61
C ASN A 33 -3.43 8.20 -1.12
N THR A 34 -2.93 8.34 0.09
CA THR A 34 -2.12 7.31 0.76
C THR A 34 -2.56 7.09 2.19
N MET A 35 -2.27 5.93 2.74
CA MET A 35 -2.46 5.63 4.15
C MET A 35 -1.38 4.68 4.65
N THR A 36 -1.08 4.77 5.91
CA THR A 36 -0.17 3.82 6.57
C THR A 36 -0.90 2.53 6.89
N ALA A 37 -0.29 1.40 6.54
CA ALA A 37 -0.75 0.06 6.86
C ALA A 37 0.36 -0.72 7.58
N SER A 38 -0.03 -1.47 8.59
CA SER A 38 0.82 -2.41 9.34
C SER A 38 0.24 -3.83 9.37
N TRP A 39 -0.80 -4.07 8.59
CA TRP A 39 -1.49 -5.35 8.47
C TRP A 39 -1.55 -5.76 7.02
N GLY A 40 -1.23 -7.01 6.74
CA GLY A 40 -1.24 -7.56 5.40
C GLY A 40 -0.43 -8.84 5.29
N HIS A 41 -0.38 -9.38 4.09
CA HIS A 41 0.42 -10.56 3.76
C HIS A 41 1.07 -10.38 2.39
N LEU A 42 2.24 -10.98 2.24
CA LEU A 42 2.92 -11.12 0.95
C LEU A 42 3.12 -12.61 0.70
N GLY A 43 2.81 -13.06 -0.49
CA GLY A 43 2.91 -14.49 -0.82
C GLY A 43 2.70 -14.77 -2.29
N CYS A 44 2.34 -16.01 -2.59
CA CYS A 44 1.98 -16.45 -3.92
C CYS A 44 0.63 -17.12 -3.88
N LEU A 45 -0.20 -16.88 -4.87
CA LEU A 45 -1.54 -17.45 -4.99
C LEU A 45 -1.60 -18.38 -6.21
N TRP A 46 -2.25 -19.54 -6.03
CA TRP A 46 -2.43 -20.58 -7.04
C TRP A 46 -1.13 -21.12 -7.68
N GLY A 47 -1.24 -21.94 -8.72
CA GLY A 47 -0.14 -22.70 -9.28
C GLY A 47 0.87 -21.97 -10.18
N HIS A 48 0.76 -20.66 -10.35
CA HIS A 48 1.60 -19.90 -11.29
C HIS A 48 2.76 -19.14 -10.63
N ASN A 49 2.90 -19.23 -9.30
CA ASN A 49 3.89 -18.46 -8.52
C ASN A 49 3.77 -16.94 -8.70
N ASP A 50 2.58 -16.45 -8.97
CA ASP A 50 2.34 -15.02 -9.10
C ASP A 50 2.44 -14.36 -7.72
N PRO A 51 3.28 -13.32 -7.58
CA PRO A 51 3.42 -12.63 -6.31
C PRO A 51 2.14 -11.86 -5.98
N THR A 52 1.66 -12.05 -4.78
CA THR A 52 0.43 -11.42 -4.29
C THR A 52 0.67 -10.65 -3.00
N ALA A 53 -0.12 -9.59 -2.82
CA ALA A 53 -0.24 -8.90 -1.55
C ALA A 53 -1.70 -8.87 -1.11
N VAL A 54 -1.92 -9.12 0.16
CA VAL A 54 -3.22 -8.89 0.82
C VAL A 54 -3.07 -7.69 1.74
N ILE A 55 -3.93 -6.70 1.59
CA ILE A 55 -3.98 -5.51 2.43
C ILE A 55 -5.35 -5.40 3.09
N TYR A 56 -5.38 -4.97 4.35
CA TYR A 56 -6.61 -4.81 5.11
C TYR A 56 -7.00 -3.34 5.18
N LEU A 57 -7.99 -2.94 4.37
CA LEU A 57 -8.49 -1.58 4.30
C LEU A 57 -9.88 -1.50 4.94
N ARG A 58 -9.99 -0.73 6.03
CA ARG A 58 -11.32 -0.44 6.61
C ARG A 58 -12.14 0.38 5.61
N PRO A 59 -13.45 0.10 5.47
CA PRO A 59 -14.34 0.85 4.57
C PRO A 59 -14.32 2.37 4.76
N SER A 60 -14.05 2.84 5.98
CA SER A 60 -13.97 4.27 6.32
C SER A 60 -12.70 4.97 5.81
N ARG A 61 -11.71 4.23 5.30
CA ARG A 61 -10.45 4.83 4.83
C ARG A 61 -10.61 5.43 3.44
N TYR A 62 -10.22 6.69 3.29
CA TYR A 62 -10.32 7.42 2.03
C TYR A 62 -9.50 6.76 0.91
N THR A 63 -8.33 6.21 1.20
CA THR A 63 -7.52 5.46 0.22
C THR A 63 -8.28 4.28 -0.41
N LYS A 64 -9.24 3.68 0.32
CA LYS A 64 -10.04 2.57 -0.22
C LYS A 64 -10.85 2.99 -1.44
N GLU A 65 -11.41 4.19 -1.46
CA GLU A 65 -12.17 4.70 -2.59
C GLU A 65 -11.30 4.74 -3.86
N PHE A 66 -10.05 5.22 -3.72
CA PHE A 66 -9.09 5.24 -4.83
C PHE A 66 -8.70 3.84 -5.30
N VAL A 67 -8.46 2.90 -4.38
CA VAL A 67 -8.14 1.51 -4.75
C VAL A 67 -9.28 0.85 -5.51
N ASP A 68 -10.52 1.06 -5.08
CA ASP A 68 -11.71 0.51 -5.72
C ASP A 68 -11.96 1.13 -7.11
N GLU A 69 -11.71 2.43 -7.26
CA GLU A 69 -11.93 3.18 -8.50
C GLU A 69 -10.87 2.88 -9.56
N GLU A 70 -9.59 2.93 -9.18
CA GLU A 70 -8.47 2.79 -10.10
C GLU A 70 -8.17 1.33 -10.46
N GLY A 71 -8.48 0.39 -9.58
CA GLY A 71 -8.14 -1.02 -9.76
C GLY A 71 -6.63 -1.31 -9.66
N TYR A 72 -5.84 -0.35 -9.17
CA TYR A 72 -4.40 -0.48 -8.91
C TYR A 72 -4.04 0.20 -7.60
N PHE A 73 -2.98 -0.28 -6.97
CA PHE A 73 -2.38 0.39 -5.82
C PHE A 73 -0.89 0.06 -5.72
N SER A 74 -0.17 0.90 -5.03
CA SER A 74 1.22 0.65 -4.67
C SER A 74 1.38 0.44 -3.16
N LEU A 75 2.36 -0.39 -2.80
CA LEU A 75 2.88 -0.52 -1.45
C LEU A 75 4.27 0.12 -1.41
N CYS A 76 4.37 1.28 -0.76
CA CYS A 76 5.63 1.98 -0.62
C CYS A 76 6.25 1.66 0.74
N VAL A 77 7.43 1.06 0.72
CA VAL A 77 8.24 0.82 1.93
C VAL A 77 9.21 1.98 2.08
N MET A 78 9.09 2.71 3.16
CA MET A 78 9.88 3.90 3.43
C MET A 78 11.14 3.57 4.25
N ASP A 79 12.12 4.45 4.21
CA ASP A 79 13.22 4.39 5.18
C ASP A 79 12.72 4.68 6.60
N LYS A 80 13.44 4.18 7.60
CA LYS A 80 13.09 4.38 9.03
C LYS A 80 13.03 5.84 9.46
N SER A 81 13.74 6.72 8.76
CA SER A 81 13.69 8.18 9.00
C SER A 81 12.30 8.78 8.76
N PHE A 82 11.47 8.14 7.92
CA PHE A 82 10.09 8.57 7.62
C PHE A 82 9.03 8.08 8.62
N LYS A 83 9.43 7.44 9.72
CA LYS A 83 8.47 6.84 10.68
C LYS A 83 7.47 7.86 11.25
N LYS A 84 7.89 9.12 11.45
CA LYS A 84 7.02 10.21 11.93
C LYS A 84 5.99 10.60 10.87
N GLN A 85 6.43 10.74 9.63
CA GLN A 85 5.56 11.04 8.48
C GLN A 85 4.54 9.91 8.27
N MET A 86 4.96 8.65 8.35
CA MET A 86 4.06 7.51 8.25
C MET A 86 3.01 7.51 9.38
N ALA A 87 3.40 7.80 10.62
CA ALA A 87 2.47 7.91 11.74
C ALA A 87 1.43 9.03 11.50
N TYR A 88 1.88 10.19 11.01
CA TYR A 88 1.01 11.29 10.61
C TYR A 88 0.03 10.87 9.50
N LEU A 89 0.52 10.28 8.40
CA LEU A 89 -0.29 9.83 7.27
C LEU A 89 -1.35 8.79 7.65
N GLY A 90 -1.09 7.98 8.69
CA GLY A 90 -2.05 7.03 9.25
C GLY A 90 -3.10 7.65 10.17
N SER A 91 -2.84 8.84 10.73
CA SER A 91 -3.70 9.50 11.72
C SER A 91 -4.69 10.51 11.14
N VAL A 92 -4.40 11.07 9.95
CA VAL A 92 -5.23 12.10 9.30
C VAL A 92 -5.88 11.59 8.02
N SER A 93 -7.00 12.19 7.64
CA SER A 93 -7.71 11.89 6.39
C SER A 93 -7.29 12.85 5.28
N GLY A 94 -7.06 12.30 4.07
CA GLY A 94 -6.88 13.13 2.87
C GLY A 94 -8.14 13.85 2.41
N ARG A 95 -9.31 13.57 3.02
CA ARG A 95 -10.53 14.37 2.81
C ARG A 95 -10.44 15.73 3.48
N ASP A 96 -9.67 15.81 4.57
CA ASP A 96 -9.64 17.00 5.44
C ASP A 96 -8.47 17.92 5.11
N GLU A 97 -7.39 17.36 4.55
CA GLU A 97 -6.17 18.12 4.26
C GLU A 97 -5.25 17.45 3.22
N ASP A 98 -4.38 18.24 2.59
CA ASP A 98 -3.26 17.73 1.78
C ASP A 98 -2.18 17.14 2.71
N LYS A 99 -2.39 15.88 3.08
CA LYS A 99 -1.46 15.19 3.97
C LYS A 99 -0.19 14.72 3.27
N ILE A 100 -0.23 14.50 1.94
CA ILE A 100 0.93 14.06 1.15
C ILE A 100 1.94 15.21 1.09
N GLY A 101 1.50 16.40 0.68
CA GLY A 101 2.34 17.59 0.66
C GLY A 101 2.87 17.95 2.05
N LYS A 102 2.03 17.90 3.09
CA LYS A 102 2.45 18.15 4.48
C LYS A 102 3.46 17.13 5.02
N ALA A 103 3.40 15.88 4.56
CA ALA A 103 4.39 14.85 4.90
C ALA A 103 5.72 15.06 4.15
N GLY A 104 5.77 15.94 3.15
CA GLY A 104 6.94 16.18 2.33
C GLY A 104 7.26 15.00 1.40
N LEU A 105 6.24 14.31 0.90
CA LEU A 105 6.40 13.21 -0.04
C LEU A 105 6.18 13.71 -1.47
N THR A 106 6.97 13.18 -2.41
CA THR A 106 6.93 13.52 -3.84
C THR A 106 6.23 12.40 -4.61
N PRO A 107 4.99 12.62 -5.10
CA PRO A 107 4.29 11.62 -5.91
C PRO A 107 4.97 11.40 -7.26
N VAL A 108 5.07 10.15 -7.66
CA VAL A 108 5.53 9.70 -8.99
C VAL A 108 4.43 8.82 -9.58
N TYR A 109 4.03 9.15 -10.81
CA TYR A 109 2.92 8.47 -11.50
C TYR A 109 3.49 7.52 -12.55
N ALA A 110 3.18 6.24 -12.43
CA ALA A 110 3.61 5.19 -13.34
C ALA A 110 2.70 3.96 -13.22
N ASP A 111 2.60 3.20 -14.30
CA ASP A 111 1.93 1.89 -14.34
C ASP A 111 0.48 1.91 -13.78
N ASN A 112 -0.27 2.95 -14.12
CA ASN A 112 -1.66 3.18 -13.68
C ASN A 112 -1.83 3.39 -12.16
N THR A 113 -0.78 3.79 -11.45
CA THR A 113 -0.84 4.10 -10.02
C THR A 113 0.18 5.18 -9.65
N VAL A 114 0.20 5.52 -8.39
CA VAL A 114 1.11 6.50 -7.80
C VAL A 114 1.95 5.87 -6.70
N TYR A 115 3.21 6.26 -6.60
CA TYR A 115 4.11 5.93 -5.50
C TYR A 115 4.93 7.15 -5.09
N PHE A 116 5.84 7.05 -4.14
CA PHE A 116 6.65 8.18 -3.67
C PHE A 116 8.12 7.99 -4.04
N GLU A 117 8.76 9.09 -4.48
CA GLU A 117 10.19 9.11 -4.83
C GLU A 117 11.07 8.66 -3.67
N GLU A 118 10.67 8.99 -2.44
CA GLU A 118 11.39 8.68 -1.20
C GLU A 118 11.28 7.22 -0.76
N ALA A 119 10.47 6.41 -1.44
CA ALA A 119 10.33 5.01 -1.12
C ALA A 119 11.59 4.21 -1.47
N LYS A 120 12.09 3.41 -0.52
CA LYS A 120 13.22 2.49 -0.76
C LYS A 120 12.83 1.25 -1.57
N LEU A 121 11.54 0.87 -1.54
CA LEU A 121 10.95 -0.22 -2.29
C LEU A 121 9.50 0.12 -2.61
N VAL A 122 9.11 -0.13 -3.85
CA VAL A 122 7.72 0.01 -4.31
C VAL A 122 7.28 -1.32 -4.91
N LEU A 123 6.12 -1.80 -4.48
CA LEU A 123 5.45 -2.95 -5.05
C LEU A 123 4.13 -2.45 -5.66
N ILE A 124 3.94 -2.66 -6.96
CA ILE A 124 2.73 -2.25 -7.68
C ILE A 124 1.86 -3.47 -7.91
N TYR A 125 0.60 -3.37 -7.54
CA TYR A 125 -0.37 -4.44 -7.65
C TYR A 125 -1.60 -3.99 -8.42
N ARG A 126 -2.09 -4.89 -9.29
CA ARG A 126 -3.44 -4.80 -9.81
C ARG A 126 -4.39 -5.31 -8.74
N PHE A 127 -5.40 -4.52 -8.43
CA PHE A 127 -6.46 -4.92 -7.51
C PHE A 127 -7.36 -5.96 -8.21
N ASN A 128 -7.32 -7.19 -7.74
CA ASN A 128 -8.28 -8.22 -8.12
C ASN A 128 -9.20 -8.45 -6.92
N MET A 129 -10.51 -8.40 -7.14
CA MET A 129 -11.52 -8.56 -6.10
C MET A 129 -11.40 -9.89 -5.36
N PHE A 130 -10.62 -9.92 -4.28
CA PHE A 130 -10.61 -10.98 -3.28
C PHE A 130 -11.34 -10.57 -1.99
N CYS A 131 -12.06 -9.44 -2.02
CA CYS A 131 -12.77 -8.90 -0.86
C CYS A 131 -13.80 -9.88 -0.27
N GLU A 132 -14.50 -10.64 -1.09
CA GLU A 132 -15.51 -11.59 -0.61
C GLU A 132 -14.93 -12.78 0.16
N MET A 133 -13.71 -13.21 -0.16
CA MET A 133 -13.05 -14.29 0.60
C MET A 133 -12.46 -13.82 1.94
N ILE A 134 -12.07 -12.55 2.03
CA ILE A 134 -11.51 -11.98 3.26
C ILE A 134 -12.60 -11.77 4.31
N ASP A 135 -13.78 -11.32 3.92
CA ASP A 135 -14.92 -11.19 4.83
C ASP A 135 -15.34 -12.55 5.42
N GLN A 136 -15.27 -13.62 4.63
CA GLN A 136 -15.53 -14.98 5.10
C GLN A 136 -14.45 -15.54 6.04
N ILE A 137 -13.19 -15.13 5.88
CA ILE A 137 -12.09 -15.58 6.76
C ILE A 137 -12.10 -14.79 8.08
N ILE A 138 -12.52 -13.53 8.08
CA ILE A 138 -12.62 -12.70 9.29
C ILE A 138 -13.78 -13.16 10.18
N GLU A 139 -14.90 -13.62 9.61
CA GLU A 139 -16.02 -14.18 10.38
C GLU A 139 -15.70 -15.51 11.09
N CYS A 140 -14.63 -16.19 10.71
CA CYS A 140 -14.21 -17.44 11.36
C CYS A 140 -13.39 -17.25 12.65
N TYR A 141 -13.09 -16.02 13.07
CA TYR A 141 -12.23 -15.71 14.22
C TYR A 141 -12.89 -14.81 15.29
N ASP A 142 -14.22 -14.62 15.25
CA ASP A 142 -14.98 -14.00 16.34
C ASP A 142 -15.46 -15.05 17.36
#